data_f8a29a1fdf4f0476939d8baeb97383d9
#
_entry.id   f8a29a1fdf4f0476939d8baeb97383d9
#
_cell.length_a   1.000
_cell.length_b   1.000
_cell.length_c   1.000
_cell.angle_alpha   90.00
_cell.angle_beta   90.00
_cell.angle_gamma   90.00
#
_symmetry.space_group_name_H-M   'P 1'
#
loop_
_entity.id
_entity.type
_entity.pdbx_description
1 polymer ?
#
loop_
_entity_poly.entity_id
_entity_poly.type
_entity_poly.pdbx_seq_one_letter_code
_entity_poly.pdbx_strand_id
1 'polypeptide(L)'
;MDKRFVDLRSGKNGKARIKILKGHFATKNSHVNTYIDMSTVKTRHNNARETAKTLAEEYMTNTPVETIVCLKNTEVIGAFMAEYLSGSGNASVSAGNNISVVTPEFDPAGQILFRDNNQRMIEGKQVLVLTDSMSTGSLVRQAIESVLYYGGRVSGICAVFSSISKVAGMEVKTIFTSADLP
;
A
#
# COMPACT_ATOMS: atom_id res chain seq x y z
N MET A 1 16.87 -20.59 -3.82
CA MET A 1 16.47 -19.58 -2.83
C MET A 1 17.70 -19.29 -1.96
N ASP A 2 18.14 -18.05 -1.89
CA ASP A 2 19.31 -17.70 -1.09
C ASP A 2 19.00 -17.94 0.39
N LYS A 3 19.77 -18.81 1.03
CA LYS A 3 19.59 -19.22 2.44
C LYS A 3 19.82 -18.07 3.44
N ARG A 4 20.28 -16.91 2.96
CA ARG A 4 20.55 -15.73 3.78
C ARG A 4 19.31 -14.87 4.06
N PHE A 5 18.19 -15.09 3.32
CA PHE A 5 16.95 -14.40 3.59
C PHE A 5 16.28 -14.93 4.86
N VAL A 6 15.82 -14.00 5.69
CA VAL A 6 15.12 -14.27 6.95
C VAL A 6 13.70 -13.71 6.85
N ASP A 7 12.73 -14.47 7.35
CA ASP A 7 11.35 -13.99 7.46
C ASP A 7 11.22 -13.05 8.66
N LEU A 8 10.74 -11.84 8.40
CA LEU A 8 10.27 -10.89 9.41
C LEU A 8 8.75 -10.98 9.50
N ARG A 9 8.24 -11.31 10.69
CA ARG A 9 6.80 -11.48 10.92
C ARG A 9 6.24 -10.27 11.64
N SER A 10 5.01 -9.91 11.28
CA SER A 10 4.30 -8.83 11.95
C SER A 10 3.89 -9.22 13.37
N GLY A 11 4.08 -8.31 14.32
CA GLY A 11 3.57 -8.46 15.68
C GLY A 11 2.03 -8.42 15.75
N LYS A 12 1.37 -7.79 14.80
CA LYS A 12 -0.11 -7.70 14.72
C LYS A 12 -0.73 -8.98 14.13
N ASN A 13 -0.06 -9.58 13.16
CA ASN A 13 -0.51 -10.79 12.49
C ASN A 13 0.71 -11.60 12.04
N GLY A 14 1.04 -12.66 12.76
CA GLY A 14 2.22 -13.49 12.48
C GLY A 14 2.21 -14.20 11.11
N LYS A 15 1.07 -14.20 10.41
CA LYS A 15 0.96 -14.70 9.02
C LYS A 15 1.35 -13.64 7.99
N ALA A 16 1.29 -12.35 8.35
CA ALA A 16 1.82 -11.26 7.52
C ALA A 16 3.33 -11.19 7.73
N ARG A 17 4.08 -11.44 6.67
CA ARG A 17 5.55 -11.54 6.72
C ARG A 17 6.20 -11.02 5.47
N ILE A 18 7.40 -10.47 5.63
CA ILE A 18 8.29 -10.05 4.55
C ILE A 18 9.62 -10.78 4.69
N LYS A 19 10.38 -10.83 3.62
CA LYS A 19 11.75 -11.38 3.64
C LYS A 19 12.76 -10.25 3.68
N ILE A 20 13.74 -10.40 4.55
CA ILE A 20 14.84 -9.44 4.69
C ILE A 20 16.18 -10.13 4.50
N LEU A 21 17.13 -9.37 3.97
CA LEU A 21 18.52 -9.78 3.82
C LEU A 21 19.41 -8.71 4.47
N LYS A 22 20.18 -9.12 5.46
CA LYS A 22 21.17 -8.24 6.09
C LYS A 22 22.41 -8.13 5.21
N GLY A 23 22.94 -6.95 5.07
CA GLY A 23 24.12 -6.66 4.26
C GLY A 23 24.21 -5.18 3.94
N HIS A 24 25.27 -4.80 3.22
CA HIS A 24 25.44 -3.45 2.76
C HIS A 24 24.99 -3.34 1.30
N PHE A 25 23.94 -2.57 1.05
CA PHE A 25 23.33 -2.43 -0.26
C PHE A 25 23.30 -0.98 -0.70
N ALA A 26 23.71 -0.72 -1.93
CA ALA A 26 23.58 0.58 -2.57
C ALA A 26 22.20 0.64 -3.28
N THR A 27 21.42 1.64 -2.95
CA THR A 27 20.20 1.99 -3.67
C THR A 27 20.44 3.25 -4.49
N LYS A 28 19.46 3.61 -5.33
CA LYS A 28 19.54 4.84 -6.15
C LYS A 28 19.82 6.12 -5.31
N ASN A 29 19.37 6.13 -4.05
CA ASN A 29 19.36 7.34 -3.22
C ASN A 29 20.12 7.20 -1.90
N SER A 30 20.56 5.97 -1.53
CA SER A 30 21.19 5.73 -0.23
C SER A 30 21.87 4.38 -0.16
N HIS A 31 22.71 4.23 0.86
CA HIS A 31 23.20 2.92 1.30
C HIS A 31 22.33 2.41 2.43
N VAL A 32 21.91 1.16 2.36
CA VAL A 32 21.07 0.52 3.38
C VAL A 32 21.71 -0.77 3.87
N ASN A 33 21.51 -1.07 5.14
CA ASN A 33 22.07 -2.27 5.80
C ASN A 33 21.12 -3.47 5.72
N THR A 34 19.91 -3.26 5.23
CA THR A 34 18.90 -4.30 5.11
C THR A 34 18.18 -4.14 3.78
N TYR A 35 18.18 -5.21 3.00
CA TYR A 35 17.34 -5.31 1.81
C TYR A 35 16.02 -5.98 2.18
N ILE A 36 14.92 -5.40 1.74
CA ILE A 36 13.57 -5.92 1.97
C ILE A 36 13.04 -6.47 0.66
N ASP A 37 12.72 -7.76 0.63
CA ASP A 37 12.11 -8.40 -0.53
C ASP A 37 10.58 -8.39 -0.38
N MET A 38 9.92 -7.59 -1.20
CA MET A 38 8.47 -7.45 -1.26
C MET A 38 7.80 -8.39 -2.27
N SER A 39 8.56 -9.20 -3.00
CA SER A 39 8.01 -9.98 -4.10
C SER A 39 6.93 -10.96 -3.65
N THR A 40 7.11 -11.64 -2.53
CA THR A 40 6.14 -12.62 -2.04
C THR A 40 4.84 -12.01 -1.56
N VAL A 41 4.87 -10.84 -0.90
CA VAL A 41 3.65 -10.15 -0.46
C VAL A 41 2.85 -9.56 -1.62
N LYS A 42 3.50 -9.29 -2.75
CA LYS A 42 2.84 -8.75 -3.95
C LYS A 42 2.32 -9.83 -4.91
N THR A 43 2.89 -11.03 -4.89
CA THR A 43 2.62 -12.05 -5.91
C THR A 43 1.99 -13.32 -5.39
N ARG A 44 2.30 -13.77 -4.18
CA ARG A 44 1.70 -14.97 -3.59
C ARG A 44 0.38 -14.64 -2.93
N HIS A 45 -0.70 -15.27 -3.39
CA HIS A 45 -2.05 -14.96 -2.93
C HIS A 45 -2.23 -15.08 -1.41
N ASN A 46 -1.66 -16.09 -0.77
CA ASN A 46 -1.77 -16.29 0.68
C ASN A 46 -1.07 -15.18 1.47
N ASN A 47 0.14 -14.80 1.08
CA ASN A 47 0.89 -13.70 1.71
C ASN A 47 0.21 -12.35 1.43
N ALA A 48 -0.22 -12.12 0.20
CA ALA A 48 -0.94 -10.90 -0.19
C ALA A 48 -2.25 -10.75 0.59
N ARG A 49 -3.01 -11.84 0.76
CA ARG A 49 -4.26 -11.84 1.51
C ARG A 49 -4.06 -11.49 2.99
N GLU A 50 -3.08 -12.11 3.66
CA GLU A 50 -2.81 -11.81 5.07
C GLU A 50 -2.27 -10.39 5.27
N THR A 51 -1.46 -9.91 4.36
CA THR A 51 -0.99 -8.53 4.31
C THR A 51 -2.16 -7.56 4.13
N ALA A 52 -3.01 -7.84 3.17
CA ALA A 52 -4.20 -7.04 2.89
C ALA A 52 -5.17 -6.98 4.08
N LYS A 53 -5.43 -8.12 4.71
CA LYS A 53 -6.27 -8.19 5.91
C LYS A 53 -5.73 -7.30 7.02
N THR A 54 -4.44 -7.38 7.29
CA THR A 54 -3.79 -6.60 8.36
C THR A 54 -3.87 -5.10 8.08
N LEU A 55 -3.64 -4.67 6.82
CA LEU A 55 -3.78 -3.27 6.42
C LEU A 55 -5.25 -2.82 6.44
N ALA A 56 -6.17 -3.64 5.94
CA ALA A 56 -7.59 -3.31 5.85
C ALA A 56 -8.24 -3.08 7.22
N GLU A 57 -7.80 -3.77 8.25
CA GLU A 57 -8.31 -3.62 9.62
C GLU A 57 -8.19 -2.16 10.13
N GLU A 58 -7.20 -1.42 9.68
CA GLU A 58 -7.01 0.00 10.03
C GLU A 58 -8.11 0.93 9.49
N TYR A 59 -8.89 0.47 8.48
CA TYR A 59 -9.88 1.29 7.76
C TYR A 59 -11.32 0.81 7.92
N MET A 60 -11.57 -0.19 8.74
CA MET A 60 -12.90 -0.81 8.85
C MET A 60 -13.91 0.06 9.59
N THR A 61 -13.50 0.76 10.65
CA THR A 61 -14.45 1.35 11.60
C THR A 61 -14.85 2.78 11.26
N ASN A 62 -13.97 3.58 10.66
CA ASN A 62 -14.19 5.02 10.52
C ASN A 62 -13.66 5.65 9.23
N THR A 63 -13.13 4.85 8.31
CA THR A 63 -12.54 5.36 7.07
C THR A 63 -13.23 4.72 5.86
N PRO A 64 -14.18 5.43 5.19
CA PRO A 64 -14.79 4.91 4.00
C PRO A 64 -13.78 4.84 2.84
N VAL A 65 -13.83 3.76 2.07
CA VAL A 65 -12.98 3.52 0.91
C VAL A 65 -13.86 3.16 -0.28
N GLU A 66 -13.73 3.90 -1.36
CA GLU A 66 -14.43 3.68 -2.62
C GLU A 66 -13.49 3.25 -3.74
N THR A 67 -12.22 3.66 -3.65
CA THR A 67 -11.18 3.33 -4.63
C THR A 67 -9.86 3.10 -3.90
N ILE A 68 -9.10 2.10 -4.35
CA ILE A 68 -7.73 1.85 -3.90
C ILE A 68 -6.80 2.09 -5.09
N VAL A 69 -5.91 3.06 -4.95
CA VAL A 69 -4.84 3.35 -5.91
C VAL A 69 -3.62 2.54 -5.51
N CYS A 70 -3.21 1.63 -6.38
CA CYS A 70 -2.11 0.70 -6.14
C CYS A 70 -0.83 1.19 -6.83
N LEU A 71 0.18 1.48 -6.03
CA LEU A 71 1.53 1.85 -6.49
C LEU A 71 2.46 0.64 -6.38
N LYS A 72 3.49 0.60 -7.21
CA LYS A 72 4.55 -0.41 -7.16
C LYS A 72 4.04 -1.87 -7.18
N ASN A 73 3.12 -2.15 -8.08
CA ASN A 73 2.59 -3.52 -8.32
C ASN A 73 1.92 -4.14 -7.07
N THR A 74 1.14 -3.36 -6.35
CA THR A 74 0.39 -3.82 -5.15
C THR A 74 -1.06 -4.20 -5.45
N GLU A 75 -1.41 -4.47 -6.70
CA GLU A 75 -2.80 -4.72 -7.14
C GLU A 75 -3.40 -5.96 -6.49
N VAL A 76 -2.62 -7.01 -6.29
CA VAL A 76 -3.10 -8.24 -5.61
C VAL A 76 -3.46 -7.94 -4.15
N ILE A 77 -2.62 -7.19 -3.45
CA ILE A 77 -2.92 -6.73 -2.08
C ILE A 77 -4.17 -5.85 -2.10
N GLY A 78 -4.25 -4.91 -3.04
CA GLY A 78 -5.39 -4.01 -3.19
C GLY A 78 -6.71 -4.74 -3.44
N ALA A 79 -6.69 -5.78 -4.27
CA ALA A 79 -7.87 -6.61 -4.55
C ALA A 79 -8.38 -7.34 -3.29
N PHE A 80 -7.49 -7.93 -2.50
CA PHE A 80 -7.86 -8.55 -1.24
C PHE A 80 -8.35 -7.54 -0.20
N MET A 81 -7.75 -6.35 -0.15
CA MET A 81 -8.25 -5.26 0.71
C MET A 81 -9.66 -4.84 0.33
N ALA A 82 -9.91 -4.68 -0.97
CA ALA A 82 -11.24 -4.33 -1.47
C ALA A 82 -12.28 -5.38 -1.08
N GLU A 83 -11.97 -6.65 -1.25
CA GLU A 83 -12.85 -7.76 -0.84
C GLU A 83 -13.12 -7.73 0.67
N TYR A 84 -12.08 -7.57 1.48
CA TYR A 84 -12.19 -7.55 2.93
C TYR A 84 -13.02 -6.36 3.43
N LEU A 85 -12.79 -5.16 2.89
CA LEU A 85 -13.50 -3.93 3.29
C LEU A 85 -14.96 -3.91 2.82
N SER A 86 -15.27 -4.47 1.65
CA SER A 86 -16.61 -4.48 1.08
C SER A 86 -17.48 -5.67 1.52
N GLY A 87 -16.88 -6.68 2.17
CA GLY A 87 -17.56 -7.90 2.56
C GLY A 87 -18.71 -7.66 3.54
N SER A 88 -19.87 -8.23 3.26
CA SER A 88 -21.08 -8.08 4.09
C SER A 88 -21.00 -8.75 5.46
N GLY A 89 -20.08 -9.71 5.64
CA GLY A 89 -19.83 -10.37 6.92
C GLY A 89 -18.95 -9.60 7.88
N ASN A 90 -18.37 -8.48 7.45
CA ASN A 90 -17.48 -7.65 8.23
C ASN A 90 -18.21 -6.38 8.71
N ALA A 91 -17.93 -5.93 9.94
CA ALA A 91 -18.43 -4.66 10.47
C ALA A 91 -17.62 -3.47 9.89
N SER A 92 -17.63 -3.34 8.57
CA SER A 92 -16.88 -2.31 7.85
C SER A 92 -17.82 -1.17 7.43
N VAL A 93 -17.35 0.06 7.56
CA VAL A 93 -18.05 1.24 7.05
C VAL A 93 -18.15 1.24 5.52
N SER A 94 -17.31 0.46 4.84
CA SER A 94 -17.32 0.27 3.39
C SER A 94 -18.06 -1.01 2.97
N ALA A 95 -18.74 -1.71 3.90
CA ALA A 95 -19.49 -2.92 3.58
C ALA A 95 -20.54 -2.65 2.49
N GLY A 96 -20.58 -3.51 1.49
CA GLY A 96 -21.47 -3.39 0.33
C GLY A 96 -21.00 -2.40 -0.74
N ASN A 97 -19.92 -1.64 -0.53
CA ASN A 97 -19.34 -0.80 -1.55
C ASN A 97 -18.69 -1.64 -2.66
N ASN A 98 -18.83 -1.18 -3.91
CA ASN A 98 -18.11 -1.76 -5.03
C ASN A 98 -16.76 -1.02 -5.19
N ILE A 99 -15.77 -1.46 -4.43
CA ILE A 99 -14.47 -0.78 -4.37
C ILE A 99 -13.69 -1.03 -5.66
N SER A 100 -13.26 0.05 -6.31
CA SER A 100 -12.40 -0.02 -7.49
C SER A 100 -10.92 -0.16 -7.08
N VAL A 101 -10.19 -1.00 -7.80
CA VAL A 101 -8.74 -1.16 -7.66
C VAL A 101 -8.09 -0.62 -8.90
N VAL A 102 -7.34 0.47 -8.77
CA VAL A 102 -6.83 1.25 -9.91
C VAL A 102 -5.31 1.33 -9.84
N THR A 103 -4.67 1.09 -10.99
CA THR A 103 -3.24 1.30 -11.16
C THR A 103 -3.04 2.57 -11.99
N PRO A 104 -2.31 3.58 -11.48
CA PRO A 104 -2.00 4.76 -12.26
C PRO A 104 -0.97 4.46 -13.35
N GLU A 105 -0.95 5.29 -14.36
CA GLU A 105 0.11 5.30 -15.36
C GLU A 105 1.12 6.40 -15.10
N PHE A 106 2.27 6.27 -15.74
CA PHE A 106 3.32 7.30 -15.69
C PHE A 106 3.54 7.84 -17.10
N ASP A 107 3.61 9.16 -17.21
CA ASP A 107 4.03 9.79 -18.45
C ASP A 107 5.55 9.66 -18.66
N PRO A 108 6.09 10.05 -19.83
CA PRO A 108 7.55 10.00 -20.06
C PRO A 108 8.38 10.83 -19.09
N ALA A 109 7.80 11.86 -18.47
CA ALA A 109 8.44 12.69 -17.45
C ALA A 109 8.35 12.09 -16.04
N GLY A 110 7.67 10.93 -15.87
CA GLY A 110 7.50 10.25 -14.59
C GLY A 110 6.35 10.77 -13.74
N GLN A 111 5.46 11.59 -14.30
CA GLN A 111 4.26 12.06 -13.59
C GLN A 111 3.17 11.00 -13.59
N ILE A 112 2.49 10.89 -12.47
CA ILE A 112 1.34 9.99 -12.31
C ILE A 112 0.12 10.59 -13.01
N LEU A 113 -0.53 9.77 -13.83
CA LEU A 113 -1.76 10.13 -14.49
C LEU A 113 -2.78 8.98 -14.47
N PHE A 114 -4.05 9.34 -14.55
CA PHE A 114 -5.15 8.40 -14.70
C PHE A 114 -5.78 8.59 -16.08
N ARG A 115 -5.96 7.49 -16.83
CA ARG A 115 -6.66 7.54 -18.11
C ARG A 115 -8.14 7.84 -17.92
N ASP A 116 -8.80 8.32 -18.97
CA ASP A 116 -10.19 8.79 -18.94
C ASP A 116 -11.16 7.78 -18.31
N ASN A 117 -11.00 6.50 -18.62
CA ASN A 117 -11.83 5.44 -18.04
C ASN A 117 -11.58 5.23 -16.53
N ASN A 118 -10.38 5.50 -16.05
CA ASN A 118 -10.02 5.41 -14.63
C ASN A 118 -10.33 6.68 -13.85
N GLN A 119 -10.42 7.83 -14.51
CA GLN A 119 -10.77 9.10 -13.85
C GLN A 119 -12.12 9.03 -13.14
N ARG A 120 -13.07 8.26 -13.67
CA ARG A 120 -14.38 8.03 -13.02
C ARG A 120 -14.28 7.35 -11.67
N MET A 121 -13.22 6.56 -11.45
CA MET A 121 -12.96 5.87 -10.18
C MET A 121 -12.27 6.79 -9.16
N ILE A 122 -11.84 7.97 -9.58
CA ILE A 122 -11.14 8.96 -8.73
C ILE A 122 -12.05 10.14 -8.41
N GLU A 123 -12.70 10.72 -9.40
CA GLU A 123 -13.51 11.94 -9.25
C GLU A 123 -14.64 11.76 -8.22
N GLY A 124 -14.63 12.57 -7.18
CA GLY A 124 -15.63 12.54 -6.11
C GLY A 124 -15.51 11.33 -5.18
N LYS A 125 -14.48 10.53 -5.30
CA LYS A 125 -14.32 9.28 -4.54
C LYS A 125 -13.41 9.43 -3.34
N GLN A 126 -13.65 8.61 -2.32
CA GLN A 126 -12.75 8.39 -1.18
C GLN A 126 -11.67 7.39 -1.59
N VAL A 127 -10.46 7.86 -1.73
CA VAL A 127 -9.34 7.10 -2.31
C VAL A 127 -8.33 6.73 -1.24
N LEU A 128 -8.03 5.44 -1.13
CA LEU A 128 -6.95 4.90 -0.34
C LEU A 128 -5.72 4.71 -1.25
N VAL A 129 -4.57 5.25 -0.85
CA VAL A 129 -3.31 5.07 -1.58
C VAL A 129 -2.52 3.94 -0.92
N LEU A 130 -2.20 2.92 -1.71
CA LEU A 130 -1.46 1.73 -1.28
C LEU A 130 -0.12 1.63 -2.00
N THR A 131 0.95 1.41 -1.24
CA THR A 131 2.28 1.11 -1.76
C THR A 131 2.92 -0.07 -1.02
N ASP A 132 3.98 -0.64 -1.57
CA ASP A 132 4.73 -1.72 -0.92
C ASP A 132 5.66 -1.18 0.17
N SER A 133 6.53 -0.25 -0.19
CA SER A 133 7.50 0.33 0.72
C SER A 133 7.70 1.82 0.46
N MET A 134 8.04 2.56 1.51
CA MET A 134 8.18 4.00 1.45
C MET A 134 9.34 4.45 2.35
N SER A 135 10.22 5.28 1.80
CA SER A 135 11.32 5.91 2.55
C SER A 135 11.15 7.43 2.64
N THR A 136 11.11 8.11 1.51
CA THR A 136 10.92 9.57 1.44
C THR A 136 9.45 9.98 1.29
N GLY A 137 8.62 9.09 0.79
CA GLY A 137 7.22 9.37 0.47
C GLY A 137 7.00 10.15 -0.82
N SER A 138 8.03 10.32 -1.63
CA SER A 138 7.96 11.13 -2.86
C SER A 138 6.93 10.61 -3.85
N LEU A 139 6.91 9.30 -4.13
CA LEU A 139 5.93 8.69 -5.04
C LEU A 139 4.49 8.79 -4.50
N VAL A 140 4.32 8.56 -3.22
CA VAL A 140 3.01 8.68 -2.55
C VAL A 140 2.52 10.13 -2.58
N ARG A 141 3.40 11.10 -2.37
CA ARG A 141 3.06 12.52 -2.50
C ARG A 141 2.58 12.86 -3.90
N GLN A 142 3.25 12.37 -4.93
CA GLN A 142 2.80 12.53 -6.33
C GLN A 142 1.44 11.89 -6.56
N ALA A 143 1.19 10.70 -5.99
CA ALA A 143 -0.11 10.04 -6.09
C ALA A 143 -1.22 10.87 -5.42
N ILE A 144 -0.97 11.42 -4.24
CA ILE A 144 -1.91 12.32 -3.55
C ILE A 144 -2.23 13.53 -4.42
N GLU A 145 -1.23 14.19 -4.95
CA GLU A 145 -1.40 15.37 -5.84
C GLU A 145 -2.23 15.01 -7.08
N SER A 146 -1.98 13.85 -7.68
CA SER A 146 -2.71 13.38 -8.85
C SER A 146 -4.18 13.06 -8.51
N VAL A 147 -4.44 12.39 -7.39
CA VAL A 147 -5.81 12.12 -6.92
C VAL A 147 -6.58 13.42 -6.72
N LEU A 148 -5.98 14.41 -6.08
CA LEU A 148 -6.60 15.73 -5.87
C LEU A 148 -6.84 16.46 -7.19
N TYR A 149 -5.90 16.40 -8.12
CA TYR A 149 -6.03 17.01 -9.45
C TYR A 149 -7.24 16.46 -10.21
N TYR A 150 -7.50 15.16 -10.12
CA TYR A 150 -8.65 14.51 -10.76
C TYR A 150 -9.94 14.58 -9.92
N GLY A 151 -9.97 15.38 -8.86
CA GLY A 151 -11.17 15.62 -8.07
C GLY A 151 -11.49 14.56 -7.00
N GLY A 152 -10.55 13.68 -6.69
CA GLY A 152 -10.70 12.70 -5.61
C GLY A 152 -10.34 13.28 -4.24
N ARG A 153 -10.62 12.49 -3.21
CA ARG A 153 -10.22 12.76 -1.82
C ARG A 153 -9.38 11.61 -1.33
N VAL A 154 -8.25 11.91 -0.67
CA VAL A 154 -7.41 10.86 -0.07
C VAL A 154 -7.92 10.57 1.33
N SER A 155 -8.49 9.38 1.53
CA SER A 155 -9.01 8.93 2.82
C SER A 155 -7.96 8.25 3.68
N GLY A 156 -6.87 7.75 3.10
CA GLY A 156 -5.80 7.12 3.82
C GLY A 156 -4.60 6.78 2.95
N ILE A 157 -3.49 6.54 3.62
CA ILE A 157 -2.23 6.09 3.02
C ILE A 157 -1.77 4.85 3.77
N CYS A 158 -1.49 3.77 3.05
CA CYS A 158 -0.94 2.56 3.65
C CYS A 158 0.23 1.99 2.86
N ALA A 159 1.13 1.37 3.60
CA ALA A 159 2.32 0.70 3.06
C ALA A 159 2.56 -0.60 3.82
N VAL A 160 3.15 -1.58 3.17
CA VAL A 160 3.61 -2.78 3.87
C VAL A 160 4.76 -2.42 4.81
N PHE A 161 5.70 -1.63 4.32
CA PHE A 161 6.81 -1.07 5.10
C PHE A 161 6.92 0.44 4.89
N SER A 162 7.19 1.17 5.97
CA SER A 162 7.53 2.60 5.87
C SER A 162 8.55 3.00 6.93
N SER A 163 9.53 3.81 6.52
CA SER A 163 10.47 4.46 7.45
C SER A 163 9.98 5.82 7.94
N ILE A 164 8.85 6.31 7.42
CA ILE A 164 8.24 7.58 7.82
C ILE A 164 6.80 7.36 8.27
N SER A 165 6.32 8.21 9.19
CA SER A 165 4.98 8.09 9.77
C SER A 165 3.93 9.00 9.13
N LYS A 166 4.35 10.01 8.36
CA LYS A 166 3.46 10.99 7.71
C LYS A 166 3.94 11.35 6.31
N VAL A 167 3.00 11.57 5.41
CA VAL A 167 3.22 12.15 4.07
C VAL A 167 2.16 13.22 3.83
N ALA A 168 2.55 14.41 3.40
CA ALA A 168 1.65 15.51 3.12
C ALA A 168 0.69 15.82 4.29
N GLY A 169 1.17 15.69 5.54
CA GLY A 169 0.38 15.90 6.75
C GLY A 169 -0.56 14.75 7.12
N MET A 170 -0.61 13.67 6.35
CA MET A 170 -1.46 12.51 6.60
C MET A 170 -0.65 11.38 7.24
N GLU A 171 -1.27 10.70 8.21
CA GLU A 171 -0.68 9.52 8.85
C GLU A 171 -0.57 8.35 7.87
N VAL A 172 0.55 7.64 7.91
CA VAL A 172 0.78 6.41 7.15
C VAL A 172 0.49 5.22 8.04
N LYS A 173 -0.45 4.36 7.63
CA LYS A 173 -0.68 3.06 8.26
C LYS A 173 0.25 2.02 7.64
N THR A 174 0.94 1.27 8.47
CA THR A 174 1.95 0.30 8.01
C THR A 174 1.95 -0.96 8.87
N ILE A 175 2.42 -2.05 8.29
CA ILE A 175 2.63 -3.30 9.02
C ILE A 175 4.02 -3.32 9.65
N PHE A 176 5.03 -2.86 8.90
CA PHE A 176 6.44 -2.87 9.33
C PHE A 176 7.03 -1.47 9.25
N THR A 177 7.86 -1.15 10.22
CA THR A 177 8.63 0.09 10.29
C THR A 177 10.13 -0.19 10.40
N SER A 178 10.95 0.85 10.37
CA SER A 178 12.39 0.72 10.61
C SER A 178 12.71 0.11 11.98
N ALA A 179 11.83 0.29 12.97
CA ALA A 179 12.02 -0.28 14.31
C ALA A 179 11.90 -1.81 14.34
N ASP A 180 11.23 -2.42 13.36
CA ASP A 180 11.09 -3.86 13.24
C ASP A 180 12.31 -4.53 12.57
N LEU A 181 13.17 -3.74 11.94
CA LEU A 181 14.37 -4.25 11.29
C LEU A 181 15.45 -4.57 12.33
N PRO A 182 16.10 -5.73 12.22
CA PRO A 182 17.15 -6.12 13.16
C PRO A 182 18.46 -5.37 12.97
#